data_1aa80212403b3c89d97a221f2f9260e9
#
_entry.id   1aa80212403b3c89d97a221f2f9260e9
#
_cell.length_a   1.000
_cell.length_b   1.000
_cell.length_c   1.000
_cell.angle_alpha   90.00
_cell.angle_beta   90.00
_cell.angle_gamma   90.00
#
_symmetry.space_group_name_H-M   'P 1'
#
loop_
_entity.id
_entity.type
_entity.pdbx_description
1 polymer ?
#
loop_
_entity_poly.entity_id
_entity_poly.type
_entity_poly.pdbx_seq_one_letter_code
_entity_poly.pdbx_strand_id
1 'polypeptide(L)'
;MPYEVQTSVFEGPFDLLLHLILREQVDLYEVSLARIVDAYLQEIDRMEVLDLEVTTEFLLIAATLVELKCKRLLPEDLDVDIDDEFALWEERDLLIARLLDCKTFKDAAQVIGALFDSASLSAPRTAGLEEQFMELAPDLLEGIDLDDIRKAFIRATIPKP
;
A
#
# COMPACT_ATOMS: atom_id res chain seq x y z
N MET A 1 28.46 15.96 16.52
CA MET A 1 27.39 15.85 15.51
C MET A 1 26.95 14.40 15.50
N PRO A 2 25.82 14.03 16.09
CA PRO A 2 25.32 12.66 15.96
C PRO A 2 24.84 12.46 14.51
N TYR A 3 25.41 11.46 13.85
CA TYR A 3 24.88 10.95 12.60
C TYR A 3 23.51 10.32 12.88
N GLU A 4 22.43 10.95 12.49
CA GLU A 4 21.14 10.28 12.35
C GLU A 4 21.26 9.31 11.17
N VAL A 5 21.49 8.06 11.47
CA VAL A 5 21.27 6.96 10.52
C VAL A 5 19.76 6.86 10.37
N GLN A 6 19.22 7.49 9.34
CA GLN A 6 17.86 7.19 8.87
C GLN A 6 17.90 5.78 8.27
N THR A 7 17.67 4.80 9.12
CA THR A 7 17.28 3.47 8.65
C THR A 7 15.88 3.63 8.05
N SER A 8 15.78 3.46 6.73
CA SER A 8 14.48 3.35 6.07
C SER A 8 13.78 2.13 6.66
N VAL A 9 12.83 2.37 7.55
CA VAL A 9 12.03 1.31 8.16
C VAL A 9 11.05 0.86 7.09
N PHE A 10 11.31 -0.29 6.49
CA PHE A 10 10.39 -0.92 5.55
C PHE A 10 9.26 -1.62 6.34
N GLU A 11 8.03 -1.49 5.90
CA GLU A 11 6.85 -2.10 6.53
C GLU A 11 6.70 -3.60 6.23
N GLY A 12 7.71 -4.21 5.59
CA GLY A 12 7.75 -5.64 5.30
C GLY A 12 8.60 -5.96 4.06
N PRO A 13 8.76 -7.26 3.75
CA PRO A 13 9.62 -7.70 2.65
C PRO A 13 9.15 -7.24 1.28
N PHE A 14 7.84 -7.13 1.06
CA PHE A 14 7.28 -6.63 -0.20
C PHE A 14 7.50 -5.13 -0.38
N ASP A 15 7.49 -4.35 0.70
CA ASP A 15 7.80 -2.93 0.64
C ASP A 15 9.27 -2.69 0.27
N LEU A 16 10.18 -3.48 0.84
CA LEU A 16 11.59 -3.48 0.46
C LEU A 16 11.77 -3.85 -1.01
N LEU A 17 11.14 -4.94 -1.48
CA LEU A 17 11.20 -5.36 -2.87
C LEU A 17 10.70 -4.28 -3.82
N LEU A 18 9.56 -3.68 -3.51
CA LEU A 18 8.98 -2.61 -4.30
C LEU A 18 9.92 -1.39 -4.36
N HIS A 19 10.53 -1.02 -3.23
CA HIS A 19 11.51 0.05 -3.18
C HIS A 19 12.71 -0.23 -4.08
N LEU A 20 13.25 -1.45 -4.05
CA LEU A 20 14.40 -1.85 -4.88
C LEU A 20 14.06 -1.82 -6.37
N ILE A 21 12.88 -2.30 -6.75
CA ILE A 21 12.41 -2.32 -8.14
C ILE A 21 12.22 -0.89 -8.67
N LEU A 22 11.54 -0.03 -7.90
CA LEU A 22 11.30 1.36 -8.29
C LEU A 22 12.62 2.16 -8.39
N ARG A 23 13.60 1.85 -7.55
CA ARG A 23 14.94 2.46 -7.61
C ARG A 23 15.68 2.14 -8.89
N GLU A 24 15.52 0.94 -9.45
CA GLU A 24 16.12 0.53 -10.72
C GLU A 24 15.43 1.16 -11.95
N GLN A 25 14.32 1.88 -11.77
CA GLN A 25 13.50 2.50 -12.84
C GLN A 25 13.06 1.51 -13.94
N VAL A 26 12.87 0.26 -13.58
CA VAL A 26 12.46 -0.82 -14.48
C VAL A 26 11.00 -1.16 -14.23
N ASP A 27 10.29 -1.53 -15.28
CA ASP A 27 8.91 -2.04 -15.15
C ASP A 27 8.90 -3.34 -14.33
N LEU A 28 7.88 -3.49 -13.46
CA LEU A 28 7.70 -4.67 -12.62
C LEU A 28 7.73 -5.99 -13.41
N TYR A 29 7.28 -5.95 -14.65
CA TYR A 29 7.26 -7.13 -15.55
C TYR A 29 8.60 -7.42 -16.23
N GLU A 30 9.47 -6.41 -16.40
CA GLU A 30 10.75 -6.52 -17.12
C GLU A 30 11.95 -6.66 -16.17
N VAL A 31 11.72 -6.67 -14.86
CA VAL A 31 12.78 -6.73 -13.86
C VAL A 31 13.60 -7.99 -13.96
N SER A 32 14.92 -7.83 -14.05
CA SER A 32 15.85 -8.95 -13.89
C SER A 32 15.81 -9.45 -12.44
N LEU A 33 15.09 -10.54 -12.21
CA LEU A 33 14.93 -11.16 -10.90
C LEU A 33 16.30 -11.38 -10.21
N ALA A 34 17.33 -11.78 -10.96
CA ALA A 34 18.66 -12.02 -10.42
C ALA A 34 19.26 -10.79 -9.73
N ARG A 35 19.11 -9.59 -10.31
CA ARG A 35 19.64 -8.33 -9.76
C ARG A 35 18.88 -7.90 -8.51
N ILE A 36 17.55 -8.07 -8.52
CA ILE A 36 16.71 -7.73 -7.37
C ILE A 36 16.99 -8.65 -6.19
N VAL A 37 17.21 -9.97 -6.45
CA VAL A 37 17.60 -10.91 -5.38
C VAL A 37 18.89 -10.48 -4.72
N ASP A 38 19.92 -10.13 -5.50
CA ASP A 38 21.20 -9.71 -4.93
C ASP A 38 21.06 -8.40 -4.12
N ALA A 39 20.32 -7.43 -4.61
CA ALA A 39 20.06 -6.19 -3.91
C ALA A 39 19.25 -6.41 -2.62
N TYR A 40 18.27 -7.31 -2.65
CA TYR A 40 17.45 -7.66 -1.49
C TYR A 40 18.27 -8.31 -0.39
N LEU A 41 19.12 -9.30 -0.74
CA LEU A 41 20.01 -9.96 0.21
C LEU A 41 21.01 -8.99 0.85
N GLN A 42 21.57 -8.07 0.05
CA GLN A 42 22.48 -7.03 0.56
C GLN A 42 21.77 -6.07 1.54
N GLU A 43 20.50 -5.76 1.30
CA GLU A 43 19.76 -4.87 2.19
C GLU A 43 19.41 -5.57 3.50
N ILE A 44 19.02 -6.85 3.47
CA ILE A 44 18.81 -7.65 4.68
C ILE A 44 20.09 -7.75 5.52
N ASP A 45 21.24 -7.99 4.88
CA ASP A 45 22.55 -8.09 5.58
C ASP A 45 22.91 -6.77 6.30
N ARG A 46 22.43 -5.64 5.82
CA ARG A 46 22.61 -4.32 6.44
C ARG A 46 21.67 -4.04 7.59
N MET A 47 20.57 -4.79 7.69
CA MET A 47 19.59 -4.63 8.77
C MET A 47 20.14 -5.25 10.06
N GLU A 48 20.84 -4.45 10.88
CA GLU A 48 21.55 -4.94 12.08
C GLU A 48 20.65 -5.42 13.23
N VAL A 49 19.39 -4.98 13.29
CA VAL A 49 18.47 -5.34 14.38
C VAL A 49 17.05 -5.47 13.83
N LEU A 50 16.65 -6.68 13.53
CA LEU A 50 15.25 -7.00 13.26
C LEU A 50 14.66 -7.74 14.45
N ASP A 51 13.44 -7.40 14.83
CA ASP A 51 12.63 -8.22 15.71
C ASP A 51 12.49 -9.62 15.10
N LEU A 52 12.45 -10.68 15.93
CA LEU A 52 12.48 -12.07 15.47
C LEU A 52 11.31 -12.37 14.51
N GLU A 53 10.14 -11.81 14.76
CA GLU A 53 8.94 -12.00 13.94
C GLU A 53 9.11 -11.35 12.56
N VAL A 54 9.58 -10.11 12.51
CA VAL A 54 9.88 -9.38 11.29
C VAL A 54 10.99 -10.07 10.48
N THR A 55 12.04 -10.53 11.16
CA THR A 55 13.16 -11.26 10.53
C THR A 55 12.67 -12.51 9.80
N THR A 56 11.73 -13.24 10.38
CA THR A 56 11.22 -14.50 9.79
C THR A 56 10.53 -14.25 8.45
N GLU A 57 9.72 -13.19 8.34
CA GLU A 57 9.06 -12.83 7.08
C GLU A 57 10.06 -12.45 5.97
N PHE A 58 11.07 -11.66 6.31
CA PHE A 58 12.12 -11.27 5.36
C PHE A 58 12.93 -12.48 4.88
N LEU A 59 13.26 -13.42 5.79
CA LEU A 59 14.02 -14.63 5.45
C LEU A 59 13.19 -15.60 4.59
N LEU A 60 11.88 -15.70 4.82
CA LEU A 60 11.00 -16.52 3.99
C LEU A 60 11.00 -16.03 2.54
N ILE A 61 10.84 -14.73 2.33
CA ILE A 61 10.90 -14.15 0.98
C ILE A 61 12.30 -14.27 0.39
N ALA A 62 13.36 -14.10 1.19
CA ALA A 62 14.72 -14.31 0.74
C ALA A 62 14.93 -15.75 0.20
N ALA A 63 14.45 -16.75 0.92
CA ALA A 63 14.54 -18.16 0.51
C ALA A 63 13.80 -18.40 -0.81
N THR A 64 12.57 -17.90 -0.93
CA THR A 64 11.79 -18.00 -2.19
C THR A 64 12.52 -17.33 -3.35
N LEU A 65 13.08 -16.14 -3.15
CA LEU A 65 13.82 -15.42 -4.19
C LEU A 65 15.10 -16.14 -4.63
N VAL A 66 15.84 -16.72 -3.68
CA VAL A 66 17.04 -17.52 -3.96
C VAL A 66 16.67 -18.80 -4.74
N GLU A 67 15.59 -19.46 -4.33
CA GLU A 67 15.07 -20.64 -5.05
C GLU A 67 14.73 -20.31 -6.51
N LEU A 68 13.95 -19.25 -6.75
CA LEU A 68 13.60 -18.77 -8.10
C LEU A 68 14.85 -18.41 -8.92
N LYS A 69 15.87 -17.82 -8.28
CA LYS A 69 17.14 -17.50 -8.94
C LYS A 69 17.90 -18.77 -9.33
N CYS A 70 18.02 -19.74 -8.42
CA CYS A 70 18.73 -21.00 -8.65
C CYS A 70 18.09 -21.80 -9.77
N LYS A 71 16.77 -21.99 -9.73
CA LYS A 71 16.02 -22.71 -10.77
C LYS A 71 16.24 -22.11 -12.16
N ARG A 72 16.30 -20.78 -12.25
CA ARG A 72 16.51 -20.06 -13.52
C ARG A 72 17.96 -20.13 -14.04
N LEU A 73 18.95 -20.36 -13.17
CA LEU A 73 20.36 -20.42 -13.53
C LEU A 73 20.84 -21.84 -13.81
N LEU A 74 20.11 -22.86 -13.41
CA LEU A 74 20.42 -24.24 -13.74
C LEU A 74 20.17 -24.43 -15.23
N PRO A 75 21.11 -25.12 -15.97
CA PRO A 75 20.86 -25.50 -17.33
C PRO A 75 19.60 -26.39 -17.37
N GLU A 76 18.72 -26.12 -18.31
CA GLU A 76 17.57 -26.98 -18.59
C GLU A 76 18.10 -28.34 -18.98
N ASP A 77 18.15 -29.29 -18.04
CA ASP A 77 18.32 -30.70 -18.39
C ASP A 77 17.11 -31.09 -19.24
N LEU A 78 17.37 -31.79 -20.36
CA LEU A 78 16.38 -32.18 -21.37
C LEU A 78 15.22 -33.06 -20.83
N ASP A 79 15.20 -33.33 -19.51
CA ASP A 79 14.23 -34.13 -18.77
C ASP A 79 13.51 -33.31 -17.69
N VAL A 80 13.46 -31.97 -17.76
CA VAL A 80 12.66 -31.15 -16.84
C VAL A 80 11.20 -31.46 -17.10
N ASP A 81 10.53 -31.92 -16.06
CA ASP A 81 9.10 -32.19 -16.08
C ASP A 81 8.38 -30.88 -16.40
N ILE A 82 7.51 -30.87 -17.40
CA ILE A 82 6.73 -29.67 -17.81
C ILE A 82 6.00 -29.07 -16.62
N ASP A 83 5.63 -29.90 -15.65
CA ASP A 83 4.96 -29.47 -14.40
C ASP A 83 5.87 -28.60 -13.51
N ASP A 84 7.19 -28.84 -13.49
CA ASP A 84 8.14 -28.01 -12.71
C ASP A 84 8.36 -26.62 -13.36
N GLU A 85 8.30 -26.51 -14.66
CA GLU A 85 8.39 -25.24 -15.37
C GLU A 85 7.13 -24.40 -15.13
N PHE A 86 5.94 -24.99 -15.18
CA PHE A 86 4.68 -24.32 -14.86
C PHE A 86 4.64 -23.84 -13.40
N ALA A 87 5.10 -24.64 -12.45
CA ALA A 87 5.17 -24.25 -11.03
C ALA A 87 6.05 -23.00 -10.81
N LEU A 88 7.16 -22.89 -11.55
CA LEU A 88 8.05 -21.72 -11.51
C LEU A 88 7.40 -20.44 -12.03
N TRP A 89 6.62 -20.54 -13.09
CA TRP A 89 5.86 -19.42 -13.64
C TRP A 89 4.77 -18.98 -12.67
N GLU A 90 4.07 -19.93 -12.04
CA GLU A 90 3.03 -19.64 -11.03
C GLU A 90 3.61 -18.93 -9.80
N GLU A 91 4.75 -19.37 -9.27
CA GLU A 91 5.42 -18.72 -8.13
C GLU A 91 5.85 -17.29 -8.45
N ARG A 92 6.40 -17.06 -9.65
CA ARG A 92 6.77 -15.72 -10.11
C ARG A 92 5.55 -14.82 -10.25
N ASP A 93 4.49 -15.31 -10.88
CA ASP A 93 3.27 -14.54 -11.12
C ASP A 93 2.57 -14.20 -9.81
N LEU A 94 2.58 -15.10 -8.83
CA LEU A 94 2.08 -14.84 -7.49
C LEU A 94 2.90 -13.74 -6.78
N LEU A 95 4.24 -13.78 -6.93
CA LEU A 95 5.10 -12.73 -6.38
C LEU A 95 4.78 -11.37 -7.00
N ILE A 96 4.63 -11.30 -8.33
CA ILE A 96 4.28 -10.08 -9.05
C ILE A 96 2.89 -9.57 -8.61
N ALA A 97 1.91 -10.45 -8.48
CA ALA A 97 0.57 -10.08 -8.00
C ALA A 97 0.63 -9.44 -6.61
N ARG A 98 1.37 -10.01 -5.67
CA ARG A 98 1.55 -9.45 -4.33
C ARG A 98 2.27 -8.11 -4.33
N LEU A 99 3.25 -7.91 -5.22
CA LEU A 99 3.93 -6.62 -5.39
C LEU A 99 3.00 -5.55 -5.97
N LEU A 100 2.11 -5.92 -6.90
CA LEU A 100 1.09 -5.01 -7.44
C LEU A 100 0.08 -4.59 -6.39
N ASP A 101 -0.37 -5.53 -5.56
CA ASP A 101 -1.26 -5.24 -4.43
C ASP A 101 -0.59 -4.27 -3.45
N CYS A 102 0.64 -4.55 -3.04
CA CYS A 102 1.42 -3.68 -2.16
C CYS A 102 1.57 -2.27 -2.75
N LYS A 103 1.90 -2.16 -4.04
CA LYS A 103 2.00 -0.90 -4.75
C LYS A 103 0.68 -0.13 -4.73
N THR A 104 -0.44 -0.81 -4.99
CA THR A 104 -1.77 -0.20 -5.03
C THR A 104 -2.14 0.41 -3.68
N PHE A 105 -1.90 -0.33 -2.58
CA PHE A 105 -2.14 0.18 -1.24
C PHE A 105 -1.21 1.33 -0.87
N LYS A 106 0.06 1.27 -1.26
CA LYS A 106 1.03 2.32 -1.01
C LYS A 106 0.68 3.62 -1.75
N ASP A 107 0.28 3.52 -3.02
CA ASP A 107 -0.16 4.67 -3.82
C ASP A 107 -1.44 5.29 -3.20
N ALA A 108 -2.39 4.48 -2.76
CA ALA A 108 -3.59 4.94 -2.07
C ALA A 108 -3.25 5.62 -0.73
N ALA A 109 -2.36 5.05 0.06
CA ALA A 109 -1.91 5.63 1.33
C ALA A 109 -1.24 7.00 1.14
N GLN A 110 -0.43 7.17 0.09
CA GLN A 110 0.18 8.46 -0.25
C GLN A 110 -0.88 9.52 -0.57
N VAL A 111 -1.91 9.17 -1.33
CA VAL A 111 -3.01 10.10 -1.66
C VAL A 111 -3.79 10.48 -0.40
N ILE A 112 -4.11 9.50 0.45
CA ILE A 112 -4.80 9.76 1.73
C ILE A 112 -3.95 10.64 2.65
N GLY A 113 -2.64 10.37 2.74
CA GLY A 113 -1.70 11.18 3.50
C GLY A 113 -1.69 12.64 3.03
N ALA A 114 -1.60 12.88 1.73
CA ALA A 114 -1.64 14.24 1.17
C ALA A 114 -2.97 14.95 1.45
N LEU A 115 -4.10 14.23 1.40
CA LEU A 115 -5.41 14.77 1.77
C LEU A 115 -5.49 15.09 3.25
N PHE A 116 -4.93 14.23 4.11
CA PHE A 116 -4.86 14.45 5.56
C PHE A 116 -4.03 15.69 5.89
N ASP A 117 -2.86 15.84 5.27
CA ASP A 117 -2.00 17.02 5.46
C ASP A 117 -2.72 18.29 5.05
N SER A 118 -3.41 18.26 3.90
CA SER A 118 -4.23 19.39 3.45
C SER A 118 -5.38 19.70 4.41
N ALA A 119 -6.07 18.69 4.90
CA ALA A 119 -7.17 18.84 5.86
C ALA A 119 -6.69 19.37 7.22
N SER A 120 -5.48 19.01 7.64
CA SER A 120 -4.90 19.49 8.92
C SER A 120 -4.68 21.00 8.96
N LEU A 121 -4.60 21.67 7.81
CA LEU A 121 -4.51 23.13 7.70
C LEU A 121 -5.87 23.81 7.91
N SER A 122 -6.97 23.07 7.99
CA SER A 122 -8.32 23.58 8.13
C SER A 122 -8.89 23.14 9.48
N ALA A 123 -9.35 24.10 10.28
CA ALA A 123 -10.04 23.81 11.52
C ALA A 123 -11.54 24.11 11.36
N PRO A 124 -12.43 23.14 11.62
CA PRO A 124 -13.86 23.42 11.59
C PRO A 124 -14.22 24.38 12.72
N ARG A 125 -15.14 25.30 12.45
CA ARG A 125 -15.70 26.15 13.50
C ARG A 125 -16.53 25.28 14.46
N THR A 126 -16.06 25.14 15.67
CA THR A 126 -16.76 24.39 16.74
C THR A 126 -17.65 25.29 17.60
N ALA A 127 -17.40 26.60 17.61
CA ALA A 127 -18.25 27.56 18.30
C ALA A 127 -19.54 27.78 17.50
N GLY A 128 -20.68 27.75 18.16
CA GLY A 128 -21.97 28.12 17.59
C GLY A 128 -22.04 29.58 17.13
N LEU A 129 -23.19 30.02 16.67
CA LEU A 129 -23.44 31.43 16.38
C LEU A 129 -23.31 32.21 17.68
N GLU A 130 -22.65 33.38 17.61
CA GLU A 130 -22.65 34.35 18.73
C GLU A 130 -24.06 34.87 18.95
N GLU A 131 -24.43 35.14 20.22
CA GLU A 131 -25.80 35.57 20.58
C GLU A 131 -26.31 36.74 19.73
N GLN A 132 -25.42 37.68 19.39
CA GLN A 132 -25.75 38.84 18.56
C GLN A 132 -26.18 38.51 17.14
N PHE A 133 -25.87 37.31 16.65
CA PHE A 133 -26.21 36.84 15.27
C PHE A 133 -27.31 35.78 15.28
N MET A 134 -27.78 35.33 16.45
CA MET A 134 -28.82 34.29 16.52
C MET A 134 -30.15 34.76 15.94
N GLU A 135 -30.49 36.05 16.11
CA GLU A 135 -31.69 36.61 15.54
C GLU A 135 -31.63 36.90 14.03
N LEU A 136 -30.41 36.89 13.44
CA LEU A 136 -30.21 37.11 12.03
C LEU A 136 -30.28 35.78 11.21
N ALA A 137 -30.25 34.66 11.89
CA ALA A 137 -30.36 33.35 11.22
C ALA A 137 -31.83 33.16 10.78
N PRO A 138 -32.11 32.98 9.48
CA PRO A 138 -33.48 32.67 9.05
C PRO A 138 -33.92 31.35 9.71
N ASP A 139 -35.16 31.31 10.15
CA ASP A 139 -35.76 30.06 10.60
C ASP A 139 -35.92 29.13 9.38
N LEU A 140 -34.98 28.18 9.24
CA LEU A 140 -34.94 27.24 8.13
C LEU A 140 -36.14 26.28 8.13
N LEU A 141 -36.90 26.23 9.20
CA LEU A 141 -38.10 25.41 9.36
C LEU A 141 -39.39 26.17 9.21
N GLU A 142 -39.32 27.50 9.03
CA GLU A 142 -40.50 28.33 8.83
C GLU A 142 -41.24 27.88 7.56
N GLY A 143 -42.50 27.49 7.72
CA GLY A 143 -43.36 27.03 6.63
C GLY A 143 -43.17 25.56 6.21
N ILE A 144 -42.30 24.81 6.90
CA ILE A 144 -42.14 23.37 6.66
C ILE A 144 -43.14 22.62 7.53
N ASP A 145 -44.00 21.82 6.88
CA ASP A 145 -44.91 20.94 7.59
C ASP A 145 -44.39 19.52 7.76
N LEU A 146 -45.11 18.70 8.55
CA LEU A 146 -44.72 17.30 8.79
C LEU A 146 -44.70 16.46 7.51
N ASP A 147 -45.49 16.83 6.52
CA ASP A 147 -45.56 16.11 5.25
C ASP A 147 -44.34 16.39 4.38
N ASP A 148 -43.77 17.57 4.47
CA ASP A 148 -42.52 17.95 3.79
C ASP A 148 -41.33 17.18 4.37
N ILE A 149 -41.26 17.06 5.70
CA ILE A 149 -40.24 16.26 6.39
C ILE A 149 -40.35 14.79 5.98
N ARG A 150 -41.58 14.27 5.94
CA ARG A 150 -41.84 12.90 5.48
C ARG A 150 -41.38 12.67 4.05
N LYS A 151 -41.69 13.58 3.13
CA LYS A 151 -41.26 13.51 1.75
C LYS A 151 -39.74 13.56 1.62
N ALA A 152 -39.08 14.44 2.37
CA ALA A 152 -37.63 14.55 2.39
C ALA A 152 -36.97 13.24 2.91
N PHE A 153 -37.51 12.66 3.97
CA PHE A 153 -37.03 11.39 4.49
C PHE A 153 -37.18 10.24 3.46
N ILE A 154 -38.33 10.14 2.82
CA ILE A 154 -38.56 9.13 1.75
C ILE A 154 -37.56 9.30 0.62
N ARG A 155 -37.29 10.54 0.16
CA ARG A 155 -36.31 10.80 -0.90
C ARG A 155 -34.88 10.44 -0.49
N ALA A 156 -34.54 10.65 0.77
CA ALA A 156 -33.19 10.34 1.29
C ALA A 156 -32.96 8.82 1.45
N THR A 157 -34.03 8.05 1.67
CA THR A 157 -33.96 6.61 1.93
C THR A 157 -34.16 5.73 0.70
N ILE A 158 -34.66 6.29 -0.42
CA ILE A 158 -34.78 5.56 -1.68
C ILE A 158 -33.39 5.36 -2.28
N PRO A 159 -32.97 4.12 -2.58
CA PRO A 159 -31.72 3.86 -3.28
C PRO A 159 -31.72 4.59 -4.63
N LYS A 160 -30.67 5.34 -4.91
CA LYS A 160 -30.49 5.90 -6.25
C LYS A 160 -30.16 4.78 -7.23
N PRO A 161 -30.77 4.75 -8.41
CA PRO A 161 -30.48 3.75 -9.43
C PRO A 161 -29.04 3.82 -9.93
#